data_bbdcce50ee0189fd31b809fa50d185d3
#
_entry.id   bbdcce50ee0189fd31b809fa50d185d3
#
_cell.length_a   1.000
_cell.length_b   1.000
_cell.length_c   1.000
_cell.angle_alpha   90.00
_cell.angle_beta   90.00
_cell.angle_gamma   90.00
#
_symmetry.space_group_name_H-M   'P 1'
#
loop_
_entity.id
_entity.type
_entity.pdbx_description
1 polymer ?
#
loop_
_entity_poly.entity_id
_entity_poly.type
_entity_poly.pdbx_seq_one_letter_code
_entity_poly.pdbx_strand_id
1 'polypeptide(L)'
;MTVAQTDGPLVLGIETSCDETGVGIVRGTALLANAVASSMEQHVRFGGVVPEVASRAHLEAMTPTMHQALDVAGIKLADVDAIAVTAGPGLAGALMVGLAAAKAYAYAADKPLYGVNHLCGHVAVDALEHGPLPSPTMALLVSGGHSSLFVVNGFHREVVSVGTTMDDAAGEAYDKVARLLGLGYPGGPIVDAAARSGDGSAVAFPRALTGLKDRQRHRFDLSFSGLKTAVTRYLYAQASAGAPVVVADVAASFQEAVVDVLTAKAVAACQVHGVSTLVIAGGVAANSRLRELAQQRCAAVGITLRVPRPGLCTDNGAMIAALGAQRVAAGCAPSSWDISADSSLPVTRVQV
;
A
#
# COMPACT_ATOMS: atom_id res chain seq x y z
N MET A 1 -6.35 5.76 24.59
CA MET A 1 -5.48 4.59 24.37
C MET A 1 -6.37 3.36 24.45
N THR A 2 -6.75 2.81 23.29
CA THR A 2 -7.51 1.55 23.23
C THR A 2 -6.55 0.43 23.65
N VAL A 3 -6.92 -0.36 24.65
CA VAL A 3 -6.16 -1.53 25.08
C VAL A 3 -6.10 -2.47 23.88
N ALA A 4 -4.89 -2.76 23.40
CA ALA A 4 -4.68 -3.77 22.37
C ALA A 4 -5.32 -5.07 22.88
N GLN A 5 -6.23 -5.67 22.12
CA GLN A 5 -6.79 -6.97 22.44
C GLN A 5 -5.65 -7.99 22.35
N THR A 6 -5.10 -8.37 23.51
CA THR A 6 -4.09 -9.42 23.64
C THR A 6 -4.70 -10.81 23.46
N ASP A 7 -6.04 -10.91 23.39
CA ASP A 7 -6.77 -12.14 23.11
C ASP A 7 -7.04 -12.24 21.62
N GLY A 8 -6.47 -13.25 20.98
CA GLY A 8 -6.64 -13.52 19.56
C GLY A 8 -5.55 -14.44 19.03
N PRO A 9 -5.68 -14.90 17.78
CA PRO A 9 -4.71 -15.80 17.18
C PRO A 9 -3.34 -15.15 17.06
N LEU A 10 -2.29 -15.92 17.33
CA LEU A 10 -0.89 -15.55 17.11
C LEU A 10 -0.52 -15.94 15.68
N VAL A 11 -0.37 -14.95 14.81
CA VAL A 11 -0.14 -15.19 13.38
C VAL A 11 1.19 -14.58 12.94
N LEU A 12 1.95 -15.37 12.18
CA LEU A 12 3.15 -14.94 11.48
C LEU A 12 2.78 -14.62 10.04
N GLY A 13 3.18 -13.46 9.54
CA GLY A 13 2.94 -13.00 8.17
C GLY A 13 4.25 -12.84 7.39
N ILE A 14 4.25 -13.31 6.14
CA ILE A 14 5.39 -13.19 5.22
C ILE A 14 4.96 -12.37 4.01
N GLU A 15 5.73 -11.30 3.73
CA GLU A 15 5.55 -10.39 2.58
C GLU A 15 6.80 -10.43 1.69
N THR A 16 6.61 -10.69 0.39
CA THR A 16 7.69 -10.67 -0.61
C THR A 16 7.20 -10.24 -1.99
N SER A 17 6.16 -9.41 -2.08
CA SER A 17 5.53 -9.12 -3.38
C SER A 17 6.37 -8.23 -4.31
N CYS A 18 7.32 -7.45 -3.77
CA CYS A 18 8.11 -6.49 -4.54
C CYS A 18 9.59 -6.52 -4.17
N ASP A 19 10.09 -5.59 -3.40
CA ASP A 19 11.50 -5.43 -3.05
C ASP A 19 11.80 -5.51 -1.54
N GLU A 20 10.76 -5.58 -0.70
CA GLU A 20 10.87 -5.81 0.74
C GLU A 20 10.62 -7.28 1.10
N THR A 21 11.53 -7.87 1.89
CA THR A 21 11.30 -9.13 2.58
C THR A 21 10.80 -8.80 3.98
N GLY A 22 9.50 -8.98 4.22
CA GLY A 22 8.86 -8.67 5.49
C GLY A 22 8.43 -9.92 6.25
N VAL A 23 8.75 -9.98 7.54
CA VAL A 23 8.18 -10.96 8.47
C VAL A 23 7.58 -10.23 9.66
N GLY A 24 6.27 -10.39 9.85
CA GLY A 24 5.54 -9.78 10.96
C GLY A 24 4.89 -10.80 11.85
N ILE A 25 4.72 -10.47 13.13
CA ILE A 25 4.05 -11.33 14.10
C ILE A 25 3.03 -10.49 14.86
N VAL A 26 1.79 -10.94 14.87
CA VAL A 26 0.70 -10.26 15.58
C VAL A 26 -0.05 -11.25 16.46
N ARG A 27 -0.63 -10.75 17.57
CA ARG A 27 -1.60 -11.47 18.38
C ARG A 27 -2.91 -10.66 18.37
N GLY A 28 -3.92 -11.18 17.68
CA GLY A 28 -5.16 -10.41 17.43
C GLY A 28 -4.86 -9.08 16.74
N THR A 29 -4.99 -7.95 17.45
CA THR A 29 -4.62 -6.61 16.95
C THR A 29 -3.32 -6.06 17.58
N ALA A 30 -2.61 -6.85 18.39
CA ALA A 30 -1.36 -6.45 18.99
C ALA A 30 -0.18 -6.79 18.07
N LEU A 31 0.61 -5.79 17.68
CA LEU A 31 1.85 -5.97 16.94
C LEU A 31 2.97 -6.43 17.89
N LEU A 32 3.53 -7.62 17.67
CA LEU A 32 4.64 -8.16 18.46
C LEU A 32 5.98 -7.95 17.77
N ALA A 33 6.05 -8.14 16.44
CA ALA A 33 7.26 -7.91 15.66
C ALA A 33 6.92 -7.50 14.22
N ASN A 34 7.80 -6.69 13.61
CA ASN A 34 7.78 -6.36 12.20
C ASN A 34 9.22 -6.18 11.72
N ALA A 35 9.82 -7.24 11.20
CA ALA A 35 11.15 -7.24 10.62
C ALA A 35 11.05 -7.06 9.11
N VAL A 36 11.83 -6.14 8.55
CA VAL A 36 11.85 -5.84 7.12
C VAL A 36 13.29 -5.72 6.65
N ALA A 37 13.62 -6.43 5.58
CA ALA A 37 14.87 -6.29 4.83
C ALA A 37 14.54 -5.79 3.42
N SER A 38 15.04 -4.59 3.06
CA SER A 38 14.79 -3.99 1.75
C SER A 38 15.97 -4.27 0.81
N SER A 39 15.64 -4.59 -0.44
CA SER A 39 16.61 -4.68 -1.55
C SER A 39 16.68 -3.40 -2.39
N MET A 40 16.04 -2.32 -1.95
CA MET A 40 15.92 -1.04 -2.67
C MET A 40 17.26 -0.52 -3.19
N GLU A 41 18.33 -0.57 -2.38
CA GLU A 41 19.66 -0.09 -2.78
C GLU A 41 20.20 -0.82 -4.02
N GLN A 42 19.87 -2.12 -4.18
CA GLN A 42 20.28 -2.91 -5.35
C GLN A 42 19.55 -2.45 -6.62
N HIS A 43 18.40 -1.80 -6.49
CA HIS A 43 17.55 -1.37 -7.60
C HIS A 43 17.79 0.09 -8.03
N VAL A 44 18.36 0.95 -7.17
CA VAL A 44 18.59 2.38 -7.43
C VAL A 44 19.32 2.60 -8.77
N ARG A 45 20.35 1.82 -9.06
CA ARG A 45 21.14 1.91 -10.31
C ARG A 45 20.32 1.64 -11.58
N PHE A 46 19.20 0.92 -11.48
CA PHE A 46 18.31 0.61 -12.59
C PHE A 46 17.14 1.60 -12.70
N GLY A 47 16.94 2.43 -11.68
CA GLY A 47 15.85 3.41 -11.60
C GLY A 47 14.47 2.77 -11.45
N GLY A 48 14.39 1.57 -10.88
CA GLY A 48 13.16 0.83 -10.63
C GLY A 48 13.47 -0.63 -10.26
N VAL A 49 12.47 -1.35 -9.75
CA VAL A 49 12.63 -2.73 -9.28
C VAL A 49 12.87 -3.69 -10.44
N VAL A 50 13.93 -4.51 -10.33
CA VAL A 50 14.25 -5.57 -11.29
C VAL A 50 13.82 -6.91 -10.69
N PRO A 51 12.83 -7.62 -11.29
CA PRO A 51 12.21 -8.80 -10.69
C PRO A 51 13.19 -9.92 -10.30
N GLU A 52 14.20 -10.19 -11.13
CA GLU A 52 15.20 -11.23 -10.84
C GLU A 52 16.09 -10.85 -9.65
N VAL A 53 16.48 -9.58 -9.55
CA VAL A 53 17.28 -9.07 -8.42
C VAL A 53 16.46 -9.18 -7.12
N ALA A 54 15.19 -8.77 -7.16
CA ALA A 54 14.30 -8.87 -6.01
C ALA A 54 14.15 -10.34 -5.54
N SER A 55 13.88 -11.27 -6.47
CA SER A 55 13.72 -12.69 -6.13
C SER A 55 14.95 -13.29 -5.45
N ARG A 56 16.16 -12.93 -5.91
CA ARG A 56 17.42 -13.37 -5.28
C ARG A 56 17.62 -12.76 -3.90
N ALA A 57 17.33 -11.47 -3.76
CA ALA A 57 17.42 -10.77 -2.48
C ALA A 57 16.48 -11.38 -1.42
N HIS A 58 15.26 -11.77 -1.81
CA HIS A 58 14.33 -12.47 -0.91
C HIS A 58 14.87 -13.81 -0.42
N LEU A 59 15.53 -14.59 -1.27
CA LEU A 59 16.16 -15.87 -0.86
C LEU A 59 17.23 -15.66 0.21
N GLU A 60 18.04 -14.62 0.06
CA GLU A 60 19.12 -14.30 1.00
C GLU A 60 18.57 -13.72 2.31
N ALA A 61 17.53 -12.86 2.23
CA ALA A 61 16.99 -12.14 3.37
C ALA A 61 15.97 -12.96 4.19
N MET A 62 15.30 -13.96 3.63
CA MET A 62 14.17 -14.66 4.27
C MET A 62 14.54 -15.23 5.65
N THR A 63 15.60 -16.02 5.74
CA THR A 63 15.99 -16.67 7.01
C THR A 63 16.43 -15.67 8.07
N PRO A 64 17.31 -14.69 7.79
CA PRO A 64 17.67 -13.66 8.77
C PRO A 64 16.47 -12.85 9.26
N THR A 65 15.57 -12.43 8.35
CA THR A 65 14.38 -11.65 8.72
C THR A 65 13.40 -12.47 9.57
N MET A 66 13.25 -13.77 9.27
CA MET A 66 12.46 -14.69 10.09
C MET A 66 13.01 -14.81 11.51
N HIS A 67 14.32 -15.03 11.67
CA HIS A 67 14.94 -15.11 13.00
C HIS A 67 14.76 -13.81 13.76
N GLN A 68 15.02 -12.66 13.13
CA GLN A 68 14.83 -11.35 13.75
C GLN A 68 13.39 -11.15 14.26
N ALA A 69 12.38 -11.51 13.46
CA ALA A 69 10.99 -11.36 13.86
C ALA A 69 10.64 -12.25 15.07
N LEU A 70 11.09 -13.51 15.09
CA LEU A 70 10.86 -14.44 16.20
C LEU A 70 11.58 -13.96 17.47
N ASP A 71 12.82 -13.51 17.35
CA ASP A 71 13.62 -13.00 18.49
C ASP A 71 12.98 -11.74 19.10
N VAL A 72 12.55 -10.78 18.26
CA VAL A 72 11.85 -9.56 18.71
C VAL A 72 10.54 -9.89 19.41
N ALA A 73 9.77 -10.84 18.88
CA ALA A 73 8.51 -11.27 19.48
C ALA A 73 8.71 -12.15 20.74
N GLY A 74 9.92 -12.69 20.96
CA GLY A 74 10.24 -13.59 22.08
C GLY A 74 9.53 -14.93 22.02
N ILE A 75 9.26 -15.47 20.80
CA ILE A 75 8.53 -16.71 20.57
C ILE A 75 9.31 -17.65 19.63
N LYS A 76 8.90 -18.90 19.59
CA LYS A 76 9.34 -19.89 18.61
C LYS A 76 8.32 -20.04 17.48
N LEU A 77 8.75 -20.54 16.33
CA LEU A 77 7.86 -20.82 15.20
C LEU A 77 6.71 -21.79 15.58
N ALA A 78 6.98 -22.73 16.47
CA ALA A 78 5.96 -23.67 16.96
C ALA A 78 4.83 -23.02 17.78
N ASP A 79 5.06 -21.82 18.31
CA ASP A 79 4.09 -21.14 19.18
C ASP A 79 3.00 -20.42 18.39
N VAL A 80 3.19 -20.17 17.07
CA VAL A 80 2.17 -19.49 16.25
C VAL A 80 0.96 -20.40 16.01
N ASP A 81 -0.20 -19.80 15.86
CA ASP A 81 -1.44 -20.53 15.54
C ASP A 81 -1.61 -20.73 14.03
N ALA A 82 -1.05 -19.81 13.21
CA ALA A 82 -1.12 -19.88 11.76
C ALA A 82 0.01 -19.08 11.10
N ILE A 83 0.27 -19.40 9.82
CA ILE A 83 1.17 -18.65 8.95
C ILE A 83 0.35 -18.05 7.80
N ALA A 84 0.48 -16.74 7.59
CA ALA A 84 -0.07 -16.03 6.44
C ALA A 84 1.06 -15.62 5.48
N VAL A 85 0.78 -15.62 4.19
CA VAL A 85 1.76 -15.23 3.16
C VAL A 85 1.07 -14.51 2.03
N THR A 86 1.75 -13.53 1.45
CA THR A 86 1.27 -12.88 0.24
C THR A 86 1.28 -13.85 -0.94
N ALA A 87 0.10 -14.13 -1.48
CA ALA A 87 -0.06 -14.96 -2.68
C ALA A 87 -0.17 -14.13 -3.97
N GLY A 88 -0.42 -12.82 -3.83
CA GLY A 88 -0.54 -11.83 -4.90
C GLY A 88 -1.38 -10.62 -4.49
N PRO A 89 -1.47 -9.60 -5.38
CA PRO A 89 -0.63 -9.42 -6.57
C PRO A 89 0.82 -9.07 -6.23
N GLY A 90 1.71 -9.14 -7.25
CA GLY A 90 3.13 -8.80 -7.09
C GLY A 90 4.01 -9.42 -8.17
N LEU A 91 5.31 -9.29 -8.01
CA LEU A 91 6.31 -9.89 -8.90
C LEU A 91 6.30 -11.42 -8.73
N ALA A 92 6.01 -12.15 -9.80
CA ALA A 92 5.81 -13.61 -9.74
C ALA A 92 6.97 -14.36 -9.06
N GLY A 93 8.22 -14.07 -9.44
CA GLY A 93 9.40 -14.70 -8.83
C GLY A 93 9.58 -14.37 -7.35
N ALA A 94 9.29 -13.15 -6.95
CA ALA A 94 9.35 -12.69 -5.56
C ALA A 94 8.26 -13.37 -4.70
N LEU A 95 7.01 -13.40 -5.18
CA LEU A 95 5.90 -14.13 -4.54
C LEU A 95 6.21 -15.62 -4.36
N MET A 96 6.83 -16.26 -5.37
CA MET A 96 7.20 -17.68 -5.30
C MET A 96 8.17 -17.97 -4.16
N VAL A 97 9.11 -17.08 -3.88
CA VAL A 97 10.04 -17.23 -2.74
C VAL A 97 9.30 -17.20 -1.41
N GLY A 98 8.43 -16.21 -1.20
CA GLY A 98 7.62 -16.10 0.02
C GLY A 98 6.70 -17.29 0.22
N LEU A 99 5.99 -17.72 -0.83
CA LEU A 99 5.10 -18.88 -0.79
C LEU A 99 5.86 -20.18 -0.49
N ALA A 100 7.02 -20.39 -1.10
CA ALA A 100 7.83 -21.58 -0.84
C ALA A 100 8.31 -21.62 0.63
N ALA A 101 8.80 -20.49 1.12
CA ALA A 101 9.23 -20.35 2.52
C ALA A 101 8.06 -20.58 3.48
N ALA A 102 6.91 -19.94 3.25
CA ALA A 102 5.73 -20.08 4.10
C ALA A 102 5.21 -21.53 4.14
N LYS A 103 5.17 -22.22 2.99
CA LYS A 103 4.80 -23.64 2.92
C LYS A 103 5.77 -24.50 3.73
N ALA A 104 7.08 -24.28 3.59
CA ALA A 104 8.08 -25.03 4.33
C ALA A 104 7.95 -24.81 5.85
N TYR A 105 7.79 -23.57 6.30
CA TYR A 105 7.62 -23.26 7.71
C TYR A 105 6.30 -23.80 8.28
N ALA A 106 5.21 -23.66 7.54
CA ALA A 106 3.89 -24.16 7.94
C ALA A 106 3.91 -25.69 8.06
N TYR A 107 4.52 -26.39 7.10
CA TYR A 107 4.66 -27.83 7.12
C TYR A 107 5.55 -28.30 8.29
N ALA A 108 6.70 -27.67 8.49
CA ALA A 108 7.64 -28.05 9.55
C ALA A 108 7.08 -27.81 10.97
N ALA A 109 6.22 -26.81 11.15
CA ALA A 109 5.61 -26.45 12.42
C ALA A 109 4.21 -27.07 12.61
N ASP A 110 3.69 -27.82 11.64
CA ASP A 110 2.31 -28.35 11.61
C ASP A 110 1.25 -27.25 11.85
N LYS A 111 1.35 -26.17 11.05
CA LYS A 111 0.47 -24.98 11.17
C LYS A 111 -0.35 -24.75 9.90
N PRO A 112 -1.60 -24.26 10.04
CA PRO A 112 -2.41 -23.87 8.89
C PRO A 112 -1.79 -22.69 8.13
N LEU A 113 -1.92 -22.73 6.80
CA LEU A 113 -1.38 -21.74 5.87
C LEU A 113 -2.52 -20.91 5.28
N TYR A 114 -2.33 -19.60 5.22
CA TYR A 114 -3.25 -18.65 4.60
C TYR A 114 -2.54 -17.84 3.50
N GLY A 115 -2.80 -18.16 2.23
CA GLY A 115 -2.35 -17.36 1.09
C GLY A 115 -3.28 -16.16 0.91
N VAL A 116 -2.81 -14.96 1.20
CA VAL A 116 -3.65 -13.76 1.26
C VAL A 116 -3.27 -12.71 0.23
N ASN A 117 -4.20 -11.79 0.00
CA ASN A 117 -4.05 -10.70 -0.96
C ASN A 117 -3.22 -9.55 -0.37
N HIS A 118 -2.16 -9.16 -1.05
CA HIS A 118 -1.27 -8.05 -0.71
C HIS A 118 -2.01 -6.73 -0.47
N LEU A 119 -2.93 -6.35 -1.39
CA LEU A 119 -3.66 -5.09 -1.34
C LEU A 119 -4.60 -5.02 -0.12
N CYS A 120 -5.22 -6.16 0.21
CA CYS A 120 -6.01 -6.29 1.43
C CYS A 120 -5.14 -6.19 2.69
N GLY A 121 -3.92 -6.69 2.65
CA GLY A 121 -2.93 -6.57 3.74
C GLY A 121 -2.68 -5.11 4.11
N HIS A 122 -2.45 -4.25 3.13
CA HIS A 122 -2.26 -2.81 3.36
C HIS A 122 -3.41 -2.14 4.11
N VAL A 123 -4.65 -2.60 3.93
CA VAL A 123 -5.80 -2.06 4.65
C VAL A 123 -5.96 -2.74 6.01
N ALA A 124 -5.69 -4.04 6.08
CA ALA A 124 -5.84 -4.81 7.31
C ALA A 124 -4.88 -4.36 8.43
N VAL A 125 -3.71 -3.82 8.08
CA VAL A 125 -2.72 -3.31 9.04
C VAL A 125 -3.25 -2.15 9.90
N ASP A 126 -4.24 -1.41 9.41
CA ASP A 126 -4.89 -0.33 10.17
C ASP A 126 -5.43 -0.81 11.53
N ALA A 127 -5.89 -2.06 11.59
CA ALA A 127 -6.41 -2.64 12.82
C ALA A 127 -5.38 -2.74 13.95
N LEU A 128 -4.09 -2.75 13.65
CA LEU A 128 -3.02 -2.79 14.66
C LEU A 128 -2.88 -1.46 15.43
N GLU A 129 -3.39 -0.35 14.89
CA GLU A 129 -3.29 0.97 15.51
C GLU A 129 -4.65 1.52 15.96
N HIS A 130 -5.69 1.24 15.19
CA HIS A 130 -7.01 1.82 15.41
C HIS A 130 -8.06 0.80 15.89
N GLY A 131 -7.64 -0.47 16.11
CA GLY A 131 -8.55 -1.56 16.43
C GLY A 131 -9.37 -2.04 15.22
N PRO A 132 -10.32 -2.94 15.40
CA PRO A 132 -11.10 -3.55 14.32
C PRO A 132 -11.67 -2.52 13.35
N LEU A 133 -11.63 -2.84 12.05
CA LEU A 133 -12.23 -2.00 11.02
C LEU A 133 -13.75 -1.96 11.18
N PRO A 134 -14.38 -0.78 11.18
CA PRO A 134 -15.82 -0.67 11.04
C PRO A 134 -16.29 -1.33 9.73
N SER A 135 -17.49 -1.86 9.72
CA SER A 135 -18.08 -2.45 8.52
C SER A 135 -19.39 -1.73 8.16
N PRO A 136 -19.49 -1.14 6.96
CA PRO A 136 -18.48 -1.05 5.90
C PRO A 136 -17.40 0.01 6.15
N THR A 137 -16.21 -0.19 5.57
CA THR A 137 -15.11 0.80 5.50
C THR A 137 -14.75 1.06 4.05
N MET A 138 -14.56 2.32 3.67
CA MET A 138 -13.95 2.70 2.39
C MET A 138 -12.45 2.66 2.52
N ALA A 139 -11.76 2.04 1.58
CA ALA A 139 -10.31 2.05 1.50
C ALA A 139 -9.84 2.79 0.25
N LEU A 140 -8.94 3.75 0.42
CA LEU A 140 -8.12 4.33 -0.63
C LEU A 140 -6.73 3.72 -0.52
N LEU A 141 -6.43 2.78 -1.40
CA LEU A 141 -5.11 2.18 -1.52
C LEU A 141 -4.29 2.96 -2.55
N VAL A 142 -3.14 3.47 -2.14
CA VAL A 142 -2.23 4.24 -3.00
C VAL A 142 -0.78 3.83 -2.75
N SER A 143 -0.18 3.17 -3.73
CA SER A 143 1.19 2.65 -3.67
C SER A 143 1.97 2.92 -4.96
N GLY A 144 3.16 2.38 -5.07
CA GLY A 144 3.98 2.42 -6.30
C GLY A 144 3.27 1.80 -7.50
N GLY A 145 2.60 0.66 -7.30
CA GLY A 145 1.96 -0.10 -8.38
C GLY A 145 0.43 0.01 -8.43
N HIS A 146 -0.23 0.51 -7.37
CA HIS A 146 -1.69 0.48 -7.28
C HIS A 146 -2.27 1.81 -6.80
N SER A 147 -3.40 2.17 -7.37
CA SER A 147 -4.23 3.29 -6.91
C SER A 147 -5.69 2.89 -7.10
N SER A 148 -6.37 2.55 -6.01
CA SER A 148 -7.71 1.96 -6.05
C SER A 148 -8.57 2.38 -4.86
N LEU A 149 -9.87 2.44 -5.10
CA LEU A 149 -10.92 2.62 -4.10
C LEU A 149 -11.74 1.34 -4.00
N PHE A 150 -11.98 0.85 -2.79
CA PHE A 150 -12.81 -0.32 -2.56
C PHE A 150 -13.49 -0.30 -1.20
N VAL A 151 -14.64 -0.98 -1.09
CA VAL A 151 -15.38 -1.15 0.15
C VAL A 151 -15.03 -2.48 0.78
N VAL A 152 -14.68 -2.44 2.06
CA VAL A 152 -14.39 -3.61 2.89
C VAL A 152 -15.56 -3.83 3.87
N ASN A 153 -16.24 -4.96 3.71
CA ASN A 153 -17.30 -5.42 4.60
C ASN A 153 -16.79 -6.46 5.63
N GLY A 154 -15.50 -6.40 5.93
CA GLY A 154 -14.76 -7.41 6.70
C GLY A 154 -14.00 -8.35 5.76
N PHE A 155 -12.78 -8.73 6.15
CA PHE A 155 -11.92 -9.57 5.30
C PHE A 155 -12.28 -11.08 5.28
N HIS A 156 -13.34 -11.46 5.96
CA HIS A 156 -13.98 -12.80 5.80
C HIS A 156 -14.98 -12.83 4.64
N ARG A 157 -15.29 -11.68 4.02
CA ARG A 157 -16.18 -11.50 2.88
C ARG A 157 -15.41 -10.96 1.68
N GLU A 158 -16.10 -10.85 0.57
CA GLU A 158 -15.57 -10.21 -0.62
C GLU A 158 -15.39 -8.71 -0.41
N VAL A 159 -14.31 -8.18 -0.98
CA VAL A 159 -14.05 -6.74 -1.11
C VAL A 159 -14.67 -6.26 -2.41
N VAL A 160 -15.34 -5.12 -2.37
CA VAL A 160 -16.04 -4.55 -3.54
C VAL A 160 -15.17 -3.44 -4.14
N SER A 161 -14.70 -3.65 -5.37
CA SER A 161 -13.97 -2.61 -6.11
C SER A 161 -14.93 -1.47 -6.50
N VAL A 162 -14.52 -0.23 -6.24
CA VAL A 162 -15.31 0.99 -6.50
C VAL A 162 -14.71 1.80 -7.64
N GLY A 163 -13.40 1.86 -7.72
CA GLY A 163 -12.65 2.53 -8.78
C GLY A 163 -11.17 2.18 -8.72
N THR A 164 -10.49 2.28 -9.85
CA THR A 164 -9.06 1.98 -9.95
C THR A 164 -8.39 2.95 -10.92
N THR A 165 -7.06 3.00 -10.89
CA THR A 165 -6.34 3.75 -11.91
C THR A 165 -6.49 3.08 -13.28
N MET A 166 -6.68 3.89 -14.31
CA MET A 166 -6.78 3.45 -15.70
C MET A 166 -5.43 3.40 -16.42
N ASP A 167 -4.40 3.96 -15.77
CA ASP A 167 -3.05 4.07 -16.31
C ASP A 167 -2.00 3.98 -15.19
N ASP A 168 -1.11 4.95 -15.04
CA ASP A 168 -0.10 4.96 -14.00
C ASP A 168 -0.73 4.96 -12.59
N ALA A 169 -0.11 4.26 -11.64
CA ALA A 169 -0.42 4.45 -10.23
C ALA A 169 0.11 5.81 -9.73
N ALA A 170 -0.44 6.31 -8.62
CA ALA A 170 0.00 7.59 -8.06
C ALA A 170 1.50 7.57 -7.69
N GLY A 171 1.98 6.51 -7.02
CA GLY A 171 3.39 6.39 -6.67
C GLY A 171 4.30 6.32 -7.90
N GLU A 172 3.90 5.59 -8.95
CA GLU A 172 4.61 5.57 -10.22
C GLU A 172 4.69 6.97 -10.87
N ALA A 173 3.62 7.77 -10.75
CA ALA A 173 3.63 9.15 -11.22
C ALA A 173 4.63 10.01 -10.43
N TYR A 174 4.72 9.84 -9.10
CA TYR A 174 5.74 10.49 -8.26
C TYR A 174 7.16 10.12 -8.71
N ASP A 175 7.44 8.83 -8.95
CA ASP A 175 8.76 8.37 -9.41
C ASP A 175 9.14 8.96 -10.77
N LYS A 176 8.19 8.98 -11.71
CA LYS A 176 8.38 9.54 -13.05
C LYS A 176 8.65 11.05 -12.99
N VAL A 177 7.91 11.79 -12.15
CA VAL A 177 8.08 13.24 -12.01
C VAL A 177 9.36 13.57 -11.24
N ALA A 178 9.71 12.85 -10.19
CA ALA A 178 11.00 13.01 -9.50
C ALA A 178 12.18 12.90 -10.48
N ARG A 179 12.13 11.89 -11.36
CA ARG A 179 13.15 11.71 -12.40
C ARG A 179 13.21 12.90 -13.38
N LEU A 180 12.06 13.44 -13.81
CA LEU A 180 11.99 14.62 -14.68
C LEU A 180 12.58 15.86 -14.02
N LEU A 181 12.43 15.99 -12.70
CA LEU A 181 12.95 17.09 -11.91
C LEU A 181 14.41 16.91 -11.46
N GLY A 182 15.03 15.75 -11.79
CA GLY A 182 16.40 15.44 -11.38
C GLY A 182 16.56 15.15 -9.88
N LEU A 183 15.47 14.78 -9.18
CA LEU A 183 15.46 14.60 -7.73
C LEU A 183 15.90 13.19 -7.26
N GLY A 184 15.86 12.17 -8.14
CA GLY A 184 16.28 10.82 -7.81
C GLY A 184 15.14 9.83 -7.56
N TYR A 185 15.45 8.73 -6.85
CA TYR A 185 14.56 7.61 -6.55
C TYR A 185 14.78 7.11 -5.10
N PRO A 186 13.71 6.69 -4.35
CA PRO A 186 12.29 6.68 -4.71
C PRO A 186 11.67 8.09 -4.73
N GLY A 187 10.79 8.34 -5.71
CA GLY A 187 10.27 9.68 -5.99
C GLY A 187 9.32 10.23 -4.94
N GLY A 188 8.47 9.39 -4.34
CA GLY A 188 7.45 9.82 -3.39
C GLY A 188 7.99 10.67 -2.24
N PRO A 189 8.89 10.17 -1.40
CA PRO A 189 9.45 10.92 -0.27
C PRO A 189 10.25 12.16 -0.71
N ILE A 190 10.96 12.08 -1.83
CA ILE A 190 11.82 13.16 -2.31
C ILE A 190 10.98 14.32 -2.86
N VAL A 191 9.91 14.02 -3.61
CA VAL A 191 8.96 15.04 -4.10
C VAL A 191 8.21 15.68 -2.92
N ASP A 192 7.75 14.88 -1.93
CA ASP A 192 7.11 15.42 -0.73
C ASP A 192 8.03 16.38 0.03
N ALA A 193 9.31 16.04 0.18
CA ALA A 193 10.30 16.89 0.81
C ALA A 193 10.53 18.20 0.02
N ALA A 194 10.70 18.11 -1.29
CA ALA A 194 10.89 19.28 -2.16
C ALA A 194 9.66 20.21 -2.17
N ALA A 195 8.46 19.64 -2.17
CA ALA A 195 7.19 20.36 -2.20
C ALA A 195 6.95 21.24 -0.95
N ARG A 196 7.56 20.91 0.20
CA ARG A 196 7.36 21.66 1.45
C ARG A 196 7.77 23.12 1.39
N SER A 197 8.73 23.46 0.52
CA SER A 197 9.23 24.84 0.33
C SER A 197 8.63 25.51 -0.90
N GLY A 198 7.76 24.84 -1.66
CA GLY A 198 7.17 25.34 -2.88
C GLY A 198 5.73 25.82 -2.72
N ASP A 199 5.26 26.55 -3.74
CA ASP A 199 3.87 26.98 -3.85
C ASP A 199 3.07 25.98 -4.70
N GLY A 200 2.12 25.28 -4.09
CA GLY A 200 1.23 24.32 -4.76
C GLY A 200 0.27 24.96 -5.80
N SER A 201 0.16 26.27 -5.84
CA SER A 201 -0.63 27.03 -6.81
C SER A 201 0.17 27.63 -7.96
N ALA A 202 1.49 27.54 -7.93
CA ALA A 202 2.38 28.18 -8.92
C ALA A 202 2.17 27.66 -10.34
N VAL A 203 1.80 26.36 -10.50
CA VAL A 203 1.54 25.76 -11.81
C VAL A 203 0.20 25.05 -11.80
N ALA A 204 -0.72 25.44 -12.68
CA ALA A 204 -2.05 24.83 -12.80
C ALA A 204 -1.98 23.48 -13.56
N PHE A 205 -1.53 22.42 -12.92
CA PHE A 205 -1.55 21.08 -13.50
C PHE A 205 -2.97 20.50 -13.59
N PRO A 206 -3.26 19.66 -14.59
CA PRO A 206 -4.60 19.09 -14.79
C PRO A 206 -5.00 18.12 -13.68
N ARG A 207 -6.30 18.05 -13.38
CA ARG A 207 -6.94 17.05 -12.53
C ARG A 207 -7.69 16.09 -13.44
N ALA A 208 -7.11 14.93 -13.69
CA ALA A 208 -7.69 13.96 -14.62
C ALA A 208 -9.03 13.40 -14.12
N LEU A 209 -9.91 13.04 -15.05
CA LEU A 209 -11.22 12.40 -14.79
C LEU A 209 -12.11 13.19 -13.82
N THR A 210 -12.06 14.54 -13.86
CA THR A 210 -12.91 15.42 -13.02
C THR A 210 -13.98 16.16 -13.83
N GLY A 211 -13.93 16.08 -15.17
CA GLY A 211 -14.89 16.69 -16.06
C GLY A 211 -16.31 16.10 -15.95
N LEU A 212 -17.33 16.83 -16.40
CA LEU A 212 -18.73 16.40 -16.32
C LEU A 212 -18.98 15.04 -17.01
N LYS A 213 -18.37 14.81 -18.18
CA LYS A 213 -18.49 13.54 -18.92
C LYS A 213 -17.81 12.38 -18.17
N ASP A 214 -16.66 12.66 -17.54
CA ASP A 214 -15.91 11.66 -16.81
C ASP A 214 -16.63 11.22 -15.53
N ARG A 215 -17.32 12.15 -14.85
CA ARG A 215 -18.13 11.86 -13.66
C ARG A 215 -19.25 10.85 -13.91
N GLN A 216 -19.69 10.65 -15.13
CA GLN A 216 -20.69 9.65 -15.47
C GLN A 216 -20.10 8.26 -15.69
N ARG A 217 -18.92 8.16 -16.32
CA ARG A 217 -18.30 6.89 -16.73
C ARG A 217 -17.21 6.43 -15.78
N HIS A 218 -16.44 7.38 -15.22
CA HIS A 218 -15.22 7.15 -14.46
C HIS A 218 -15.27 7.89 -13.10
N ARG A 219 -16.46 7.81 -12.46
CA ARG A 219 -16.74 8.60 -11.26
C ARG A 219 -15.66 8.47 -10.19
N PHE A 220 -15.20 7.26 -9.98
CA PHE A 220 -14.21 6.93 -8.94
C PHE A 220 -12.90 6.39 -9.50
N ASP A 221 -12.80 6.21 -10.82
CA ASP A 221 -11.54 5.83 -11.45
C ASP A 221 -10.52 6.97 -11.38
N LEU A 222 -9.25 6.59 -11.42
CA LEU A 222 -8.09 7.48 -11.29
C LEU A 222 -7.28 7.46 -12.59
N SER A 223 -6.49 8.51 -12.83
CA SER A 223 -5.54 8.58 -13.96
C SER A 223 -4.44 9.59 -13.64
N PHE A 224 -3.19 9.23 -13.85
CA PHE A 224 -2.03 10.06 -13.54
C PHE A 224 -1.02 10.19 -14.69
N SER A 225 -1.10 9.40 -15.76
CA SER A 225 -0.16 9.46 -16.89
C SER A 225 -0.17 10.83 -17.58
N GLY A 226 -1.33 11.49 -17.64
CA GLY A 226 -1.48 12.83 -18.16
C GLY A 226 -0.72 13.92 -17.38
N LEU A 227 -0.55 13.71 -16.07
CA LEU A 227 0.22 14.63 -15.21
C LEU A 227 1.69 14.64 -15.57
N LYS A 228 2.33 13.46 -15.76
CA LYS A 228 3.71 13.38 -16.25
C LYS A 228 3.90 14.18 -17.53
N THR A 229 2.99 14.03 -18.49
CA THR A 229 3.02 14.74 -19.75
C THR A 229 2.89 16.26 -19.56
N ALA A 230 2.03 16.68 -18.64
CA ALA A 230 1.84 18.10 -18.33
C ALA A 230 3.12 18.71 -17.70
N VAL A 231 3.75 18.00 -16.76
CA VAL A 231 5.04 18.42 -16.18
C VAL A 231 6.12 18.51 -17.27
N THR A 232 6.25 17.50 -18.12
CA THR A 232 7.22 17.51 -19.22
C THR A 232 7.02 18.70 -20.14
N ARG A 233 5.77 19.01 -20.54
CA ARG A 233 5.45 20.17 -21.38
C ARG A 233 5.79 21.48 -20.70
N TYR A 234 5.49 21.61 -19.41
CA TYR A 234 5.84 22.79 -18.63
C TYR A 234 7.35 23.02 -18.60
N LEU A 235 8.13 21.99 -18.26
CA LEU A 235 9.60 22.08 -18.21
C LEU A 235 10.19 22.46 -19.57
N TYR A 236 9.68 21.87 -20.65
CA TYR A 236 10.11 22.20 -22.01
C TYR A 236 9.78 23.66 -22.39
N ALA A 237 8.59 24.14 -22.05
CA ALA A 237 8.20 25.53 -22.31
C ALA A 237 9.08 26.52 -21.55
N GLN A 238 9.39 26.26 -20.27
CA GLN A 238 10.31 27.10 -19.49
C GLN A 238 11.70 27.12 -20.10
N ALA A 239 12.25 25.96 -20.46
CA ALA A 239 13.56 25.87 -21.10
C ALA A 239 13.60 26.64 -22.44
N SER A 240 12.56 26.51 -23.26
CA SER A 240 12.46 27.21 -24.55
C SER A 240 12.35 28.74 -24.40
N ALA A 241 11.73 29.18 -23.30
CA ALA A 241 11.62 30.61 -22.97
C ALA A 241 12.86 31.17 -22.25
N GLY A 242 13.85 30.35 -21.93
CA GLY A 242 14.98 30.73 -21.07
C GLY A 242 14.58 31.14 -19.66
N ALA A 243 13.39 30.69 -19.20
CA ALA A 243 12.86 31.05 -17.90
C ALA A 243 13.33 30.02 -16.82
N PRO A 244 13.61 30.47 -15.58
CA PRO A 244 14.03 29.59 -14.52
C PRO A 244 12.90 28.67 -14.10
N VAL A 245 13.24 27.41 -13.74
CA VAL A 245 12.32 26.46 -13.14
C VAL A 245 12.57 26.43 -11.65
N VAL A 246 11.55 26.77 -10.84
CA VAL A 246 11.58 26.58 -9.38
C VAL A 246 11.10 25.16 -9.10
N VAL A 247 12.04 24.24 -8.87
CA VAL A 247 11.75 22.80 -8.69
C VAL A 247 10.77 22.57 -7.55
N ALA A 248 10.88 23.31 -6.44
CA ALA A 248 9.98 23.22 -5.30
C ALA A 248 8.52 23.53 -5.68
N ASP A 249 8.28 24.56 -6.49
CA ASP A 249 6.95 24.95 -6.94
C ASP A 249 6.33 23.92 -7.88
N VAL A 250 7.15 23.36 -8.79
CA VAL A 250 6.70 22.28 -9.68
C VAL A 250 6.35 21.02 -8.88
N ALA A 251 7.18 20.65 -7.91
CA ALA A 251 6.94 19.52 -7.01
C ALA A 251 5.66 19.73 -6.19
N ALA A 252 5.48 20.91 -5.59
CA ALA A 252 4.31 21.27 -4.81
C ALA A 252 3.02 21.26 -5.65
N SER A 253 3.06 21.89 -6.82
CA SER A 253 1.90 21.96 -7.74
C SER A 253 1.53 20.59 -8.31
N PHE A 254 2.51 19.74 -8.63
CA PHE A 254 2.28 18.34 -9.03
C PHE A 254 1.64 17.55 -7.89
N GLN A 255 2.22 17.60 -6.68
CA GLN A 255 1.70 16.94 -5.50
C GLN A 255 0.25 17.36 -5.21
N GLU A 256 -0.03 18.67 -5.24
CA GLU A 256 -1.39 19.20 -5.04
C GLU A 256 -2.36 18.63 -6.09
N ALA A 257 -1.96 18.50 -7.36
CA ALA A 257 -2.80 17.92 -8.39
C ALA A 257 -3.14 16.45 -8.14
N VAL A 258 -2.18 15.66 -7.64
CA VAL A 258 -2.39 14.24 -7.29
C VAL A 258 -3.32 14.11 -6.08
N VAL A 259 -2.98 14.80 -4.97
CA VAL A 259 -3.71 14.62 -3.71
C VAL A 259 -5.12 15.20 -3.76
N ASP A 260 -5.35 16.24 -4.56
CA ASP A 260 -6.67 16.82 -4.81
C ASP A 260 -7.62 15.78 -5.43
N VAL A 261 -7.20 15.09 -6.48
CA VAL A 261 -8.00 14.05 -7.15
C VAL A 261 -8.24 12.86 -6.22
N LEU A 262 -7.20 12.36 -5.55
CA LEU A 262 -7.30 11.21 -4.64
C LEU A 262 -8.32 11.47 -3.54
N THR A 263 -8.18 12.59 -2.83
CA THR A 263 -9.03 12.88 -1.67
C THR A 263 -10.45 13.27 -2.06
N ALA A 264 -10.64 14.01 -3.17
CA ALA A 264 -11.97 14.36 -3.66
C ALA A 264 -12.78 13.12 -4.04
N LYS A 265 -12.17 12.17 -4.76
CA LYS A 265 -12.84 10.94 -5.18
C LYS A 265 -13.09 9.99 -4.00
N ALA A 266 -12.14 9.88 -3.06
CA ALA A 266 -12.31 9.06 -1.87
C ALA A 266 -13.47 9.55 -0.99
N VAL A 267 -13.55 10.84 -0.71
CA VAL A 267 -14.65 11.43 0.07
C VAL A 267 -15.99 11.29 -0.66
N ALA A 268 -16.01 11.54 -1.97
CA ALA A 268 -17.24 11.35 -2.77
C ALA A 268 -17.69 9.89 -2.80
N ALA A 269 -16.75 8.93 -2.83
CA ALA A 269 -17.06 7.51 -2.76
C ALA A 269 -17.69 7.15 -1.39
N CYS A 270 -17.12 7.63 -0.29
CA CYS A 270 -17.71 7.46 1.04
C CYS A 270 -19.15 7.95 1.09
N GLN A 271 -19.42 9.16 0.61
CA GLN A 271 -20.75 9.75 0.60
C GLN A 271 -21.76 8.96 -0.23
N VAL A 272 -21.36 8.52 -1.43
CA VAL A 272 -22.23 7.77 -2.34
C VAL A 272 -22.57 6.38 -1.83
N HIS A 273 -21.60 5.74 -1.18
CA HIS A 273 -21.78 4.39 -0.61
C HIS A 273 -22.29 4.41 0.85
N GLY A 274 -22.53 5.59 1.43
CA GLY A 274 -23.01 5.72 2.81
C GLY A 274 -22.01 5.21 3.84
N VAL A 275 -20.70 5.32 3.58
CA VAL A 275 -19.64 4.83 4.44
C VAL A 275 -19.07 5.97 5.26
N SER A 276 -19.01 5.81 6.57
CA SER A 276 -18.54 6.84 7.53
C SER A 276 -17.07 6.76 7.89
N THR A 277 -16.34 5.75 7.41
CA THR A 277 -14.91 5.56 7.70
C THR A 277 -14.12 5.42 6.41
N LEU A 278 -13.06 6.22 6.27
CA LEU A 278 -12.08 6.13 5.20
C LEU A 278 -10.73 5.68 5.77
N VAL A 279 -10.19 4.59 5.23
CA VAL A 279 -8.79 4.17 5.47
C VAL A 279 -7.96 4.57 4.25
N ILE A 280 -6.83 5.24 4.46
CA ILE A 280 -5.83 5.46 3.41
C ILE A 280 -4.63 4.56 3.70
N ALA A 281 -4.25 3.72 2.75
CA ALA A 281 -3.23 2.70 2.88
C ALA A 281 -2.26 2.68 1.70
N GLY A 282 -1.14 1.98 1.84
CA GLY A 282 -0.07 1.91 0.84
C GLY A 282 0.99 2.99 1.01
N GLY A 283 2.13 2.85 0.35
CA GLY A 283 3.31 3.72 0.56
C GLY A 283 3.05 5.22 0.35
N VAL A 284 2.18 5.60 -0.60
CA VAL A 284 1.82 7.01 -0.83
C VAL A 284 0.98 7.58 0.34
N ALA A 285 0.37 6.75 1.18
CA ALA A 285 -0.31 7.20 2.41
C ALA A 285 0.65 7.87 3.42
N ALA A 286 1.96 7.71 3.27
CA ALA A 286 2.96 8.43 4.06
C ALA A 286 3.12 9.90 3.63
N ASN A 287 2.63 10.29 2.45
CA ASN A 287 2.73 11.66 1.92
C ASN A 287 2.05 12.67 2.84
N SER A 288 2.77 13.73 3.21
CA SER A 288 2.32 14.70 4.20
C SER A 288 1.09 15.49 3.72
N ARG A 289 1.07 15.93 2.47
CA ARG A 289 -0.04 16.71 1.90
C ARG A 289 -1.31 15.88 1.70
N LEU A 290 -1.15 14.60 1.32
CA LEU A 290 -2.28 13.68 1.23
C LEU A 290 -2.98 13.51 2.59
N ARG A 291 -2.22 13.31 3.66
CA ARG A 291 -2.75 13.20 5.03
C ARG A 291 -3.49 14.46 5.45
N GLU A 292 -2.86 15.62 5.24
CA GLU A 292 -3.44 16.91 5.61
C GLU A 292 -4.76 17.18 4.88
N LEU A 293 -4.77 17.07 3.55
CA LEU A 293 -5.95 17.37 2.73
C LEU A 293 -7.07 16.36 2.97
N ALA A 294 -6.73 15.08 3.15
CA ALA A 294 -7.70 14.05 3.51
C ALA A 294 -8.35 14.33 4.87
N GLN A 295 -7.56 14.73 5.88
CA GLN A 295 -8.08 15.09 7.20
C GLN A 295 -9.05 16.28 7.11
N GLN A 296 -8.68 17.33 6.39
CA GLN A 296 -9.54 18.52 6.20
C GLN A 296 -10.86 18.13 5.52
N ARG A 297 -10.80 17.37 4.42
CA ARG A 297 -11.98 17.00 3.63
C ARG A 297 -12.92 16.03 4.37
N CYS A 298 -12.34 15.03 5.05
CA CYS A 298 -13.10 14.09 5.85
C CYS A 298 -13.82 14.80 7.02
N ALA A 299 -13.10 15.67 7.74
CA ALA A 299 -13.67 16.44 8.84
C ALA A 299 -14.83 17.33 8.39
N ALA A 300 -14.71 17.97 7.22
CA ALA A 300 -15.75 18.85 6.67
C ALA A 300 -17.10 18.13 6.41
N VAL A 301 -17.08 16.79 6.24
CA VAL A 301 -18.30 16.00 5.94
C VAL A 301 -18.59 14.90 6.97
N GLY A 302 -17.89 14.91 8.11
CA GLY A 302 -18.14 13.98 9.21
C GLY A 302 -17.66 12.54 8.94
N ILE A 303 -16.68 12.34 8.04
CA ILE A 303 -16.06 11.04 7.78
C ILE A 303 -14.88 10.84 8.75
N THR A 304 -14.81 9.68 9.40
CA THR A 304 -13.66 9.28 10.21
C THR A 304 -12.51 8.85 9.31
N LEU A 305 -11.39 9.57 9.36
CA LEU A 305 -10.17 9.19 8.65
C LEU A 305 -9.29 8.30 9.53
N ARG A 306 -8.78 7.19 8.98
CA ARG A 306 -7.75 6.35 9.56
C ARG A 306 -6.58 6.24 8.59
N VAL A 307 -5.37 6.49 9.06
CA VAL A 307 -4.14 6.36 8.25
C VAL A 307 -3.07 5.75 9.14
N PRO A 308 -2.55 4.57 8.81
CA PRO A 308 -1.47 3.95 9.58
C PRO A 308 -0.23 4.86 9.68
N ARG A 309 0.56 4.68 10.72
CA ARG A 309 1.86 5.37 10.85
C ARG A 309 2.78 5.04 9.66
N PRO A 310 3.71 5.93 9.29
CA PRO A 310 4.57 5.73 8.11
C PRO A 310 5.25 4.37 8.03
N GLY A 311 5.75 3.82 9.15
CA GLY A 311 6.41 2.51 9.20
C GLY A 311 5.50 1.29 8.94
N LEU A 312 4.18 1.48 8.84
CA LEU A 312 3.22 0.44 8.47
C LEU A 312 2.54 0.71 7.11
N CYS A 313 2.87 1.82 6.44
CA CYS A 313 2.29 2.16 5.13
C CYS A 313 2.96 1.42 3.98
N THR A 314 4.27 1.18 4.05
CA THR A 314 5.05 0.44 3.04
C THR A 314 4.89 -1.07 3.23
N ASP A 315 5.38 -1.85 2.25
CA ASP A 315 5.33 -3.31 2.30
C ASP A 315 6.03 -3.85 3.55
N ASN A 316 5.35 -4.73 4.28
CA ASN A 316 5.85 -5.27 5.54
C ASN A 316 5.10 -6.56 5.94
N GLY A 317 5.73 -7.37 6.80
CA GLY A 317 5.14 -8.63 7.28
C GLY A 317 3.94 -8.44 8.20
N ALA A 318 3.89 -7.33 8.96
CA ALA A 318 2.80 -7.08 9.91
C ALA A 318 1.44 -6.92 9.22
N MET A 319 1.38 -6.34 8.01
CA MET A 319 0.14 -6.20 7.25
C MET A 319 -0.44 -7.56 6.84
N ILE A 320 0.42 -8.51 6.49
CA ILE A 320 0.03 -9.87 6.11
C ILE A 320 -0.37 -10.68 7.34
N ALA A 321 0.38 -10.54 8.44
CA ALA A 321 0.01 -11.13 9.72
C ALA A 321 -1.35 -10.60 10.22
N ALA A 322 -1.62 -9.28 10.12
CA ALA A 322 -2.88 -8.67 10.52
C ALA A 322 -4.07 -9.17 9.68
N LEU A 323 -3.88 -9.34 8.36
CA LEU A 323 -4.90 -9.92 7.50
C LEU A 323 -5.15 -11.38 7.84
N GLY A 324 -4.07 -12.17 8.01
CA GLY A 324 -4.13 -13.56 8.44
C GLY A 324 -4.86 -13.73 9.77
N ALA A 325 -4.54 -12.90 10.78
CA ALA A 325 -5.19 -12.92 12.08
C ALA A 325 -6.70 -12.68 12.00
N GLN A 326 -7.12 -11.72 11.16
CA GLN A 326 -8.55 -11.46 10.93
C GLN A 326 -9.26 -12.63 10.23
N ARG A 327 -8.56 -13.34 9.30
CA ARG A 327 -9.10 -14.53 8.64
C ARG A 327 -9.25 -15.70 9.63
N VAL A 328 -8.23 -15.95 10.43
CA VAL A 328 -8.23 -16.99 11.48
C VAL A 328 -9.33 -16.69 12.51
N ALA A 329 -9.40 -15.47 13.03
CA ALA A 329 -10.40 -15.07 14.01
C ALA A 329 -11.85 -15.18 13.48
N ALA A 330 -12.04 -15.01 12.18
CA ALA A 330 -13.33 -15.17 11.51
C ALA A 330 -13.67 -16.63 11.18
N GLY A 331 -12.81 -17.60 11.53
CA GLY A 331 -13.02 -19.03 11.27
C GLY A 331 -12.92 -19.42 9.78
N CYS A 332 -12.20 -18.61 8.98
CA CYS A 332 -11.97 -18.94 7.56
C CYS A 332 -11.11 -20.20 7.44
N ALA A 333 -11.44 -21.06 6.49
CA ALA A 333 -10.64 -22.25 6.21
C ALA A 333 -9.23 -21.88 5.76
N PRO A 334 -8.18 -22.63 6.13
CA PRO A 334 -6.85 -22.48 5.58
C PRO A 334 -6.83 -22.66 4.06
N SER A 335 -5.84 -22.08 3.41
CA SER A 335 -5.56 -22.32 2.00
C SER A 335 -5.05 -23.76 1.79
N SER A 336 -5.30 -24.31 0.60
CA SER A 336 -4.77 -25.62 0.26
C SER A 336 -3.26 -25.57 -0.02
N TRP A 337 -2.58 -26.69 0.04
CA TRP A 337 -1.13 -26.78 -0.16
C TRP A 337 -0.68 -26.53 -1.61
N ASP A 338 -1.60 -26.57 -2.57
CA ASP A 338 -1.35 -26.34 -3.99
C ASP A 338 -1.48 -24.86 -4.40
N ILE A 339 -1.74 -23.93 -3.45
CA ILE A 339 -1.76 -22.50 -3.77
C ILE A 339 -0.51 -22.08 -4.53
N SER A 340 -0.71 -21.22 -5.50
CA SER A 340 0.36 -20.67 -6.35
C SER A 340 0.38 -19.14 -6.30
N ALA A 341 1.51 -18.56 -6.73
CA ALA A 341 1.62 -17.12 -6.91
C ALA A 341 0.70 -16.64 -8.04
N ASP A 342 -0.06 -15.58 -7.78
CA ASP A 342 -0.88 -14.89 -8.79
C ASP A 342 -0.45 -13.41 -8.85
N SER A 343 0.37 -13.06 -9.85
CA SER A 343 0.89 -11.71 -10.03
C SER A 343 -0.20 -10.67 -10.31
N SER A 344 -1.39 -11.09 -10.67
CA SER A 344 -2.54 -10.24 -11.02
C SER A 344 -3.76 -10.47 -10.12
N LEU A 345 -3.56 -11.07 -8.93
CA LEU A 345 -4.63 -11.40 -8.00
C LEU A 345 -5.52 -10.18 -7.73
N PRO A 346 -6.81 -10.21 -8.10
CA PRO A 346 -7.68 -9.06 -7.92
C PRO A 346 -7.97 -8.81 -6.44
N VAL A 347 -8.13 -7.54 -6.06
CA VAL A 347 -8.41 -7.13 -4.67
C VAL A 347 -9.69 -7.74 -4.11
N THR A 348 -10.63 -8.11 -4.97
CA THR A 348 -11.89 -8.77 -4.61
C THR A 348 -11.69 -10.18 -4.04
N ARG A 349 -10.54 -10.81 -4.32
CA ARG A 349 -10.18 -12.13 -3.80
C ARG A 349 -9.19 -11.99 -2.65
N VAL A 350 -9.72 -11.99 -1.43
CA VAL A 350 -8.95 -11.73 -0.20
C VAL A 350 -7.97 -12.87 0.13
N GLN A 351 -8.33 -14.12 -0.20
CA GLN A 351 -7.53 -15.34 0.06
C GLN A 351 -7.62 -16.29 -1.14
N VAL A 352 -6.56 -17.04 -1.38
CA VAL A 352 -6.44 -18.10 -2.40
C VAL A 352 -6.31 -19.46 -1.76
#